data_9c54af4e27ad42c839baa64643d08c37
#
_entry.id   9c54af4e27ad42c839baa64643d08c37
#
_cell.length_a   1.000
_cell.length_b   1.000
_cell.length_c   1.000
_cell.angle_alpha   90.00
_cell.angle_beta   90.00
_cell.angle_gamma   90.00
#
_symmetry.space_group_name_H-M   'P 1'
#
loop_
_entity.id
_entity.type
_entity.pdbx_description
1 polymer ?
#
loop_
_entity_poly.entity_id
_entity_poly.type
_entity_poly.pdbx_seq_one_letter_code
_entity_poly.pdbx_strand_id
1 'polypeptide(L)'
;MSDGGWSQNGEPKTAAREGRTEKGEPRGALEERGVPPVRQFAASNVSERHQSLAPRGDFPLLAANPSLHYLDSAATAQKPRVVLDAMRQFYERDYANPHRGAYALSVRATDRYHEAREQVARFLGVTDSARLIFTRGTTESLNLVATAWGTEHVSRGDEIIVTGLEHHANFVPWQQLARKRAARLAICRLTSDGQLDLECLASLITPRTRVVAFNHVSNALGTINPVAEITALVRQRAASNAIIVVDGAQAAPHLQLSLDGPALADVDFYAFSGHKMLGPMGIGGLVGKRALLEAMRPYQMGGDMIDVVGDEETTWNVLPHKFEAGTPNVADAVGLAAACTYLESLGMDAVRAHERELMACAVSRLGTMEGVQLYGPGDLAARSGVVSFTLDGVHPHDIATILDGEGVCVRAGHHCAQPLMRRLEVPATARASFYVYSDLADVEALVAGLEKTKALFATD
;
A
#
# COMPACT_ATOMS: atom_id res chain seq x y z
N MET A 1 -13.36 9.41 51.24
CA MET A 1 -14.64 8.80 51.62
C MET A 1 -15.46 8.84 50.35
N SER A 2 -15.68 7.83 49.62
CA SER A 2 -16.14 6.47 49.73
C SER A 2 -15.73 5.68 48.46
N ASP A 3 -15.36 4.44 48.75
CA ASP A 3 -15.01 3.39 47.80
C ASP A 3 -16.12 3.02 46.84
N GLY A 4 -15.78 2.61 45.63
CA GLY A 4 -16.64 1.95 44.65
C GLY A 4 -15.85 0.94 43.83
N GLY A 5 -15.78 -0.32 44.37
CA GLY A 5 -15.02 -1.41 43.77
C GLY A 5 -15.62 -1.95 42.46
N TRP A 6 -14.74 -2.46 41.61
CA TRP A 6 -15.06 -3.22 40.40
C TRP A 6 -15.20 -4.70 40.74
N SER A 7 -16.36 -5.28 40.44
CA SER A 7 -16.58 -6.73 40.48
C SER A 7 -16.39 -7.36 39.11
N GLN A 8 -15.65 -8.45 39.07
CA GLN A 8 -15.49 -9.36 37.94
C GLN A 8 -16.73 -10.24 37.72
N ASN A 9 -16.84 -10.72 36.48
CA ASN A 9 -17.67 -11.84 35.99
C ASN A 9 -19.06 -11.51 35.45
N GLY A 10 -19.18 -11.69 34.13
CA GLY A 10 -20.43 -11.77 33.40
C GLY A 10 -20.28 -12.51 32.08
N GLU A 11 -20.33 -13.85 32.10
CA GLU A 11 -20.50 -14.66 30.89
C GLU A 11 -21.90 -14.48 30.29
N PRO A 12 -22.08 -14.47 28.95
CA PRO A 12 -23.40 -14.45 28.35
C PRO A 12 -23.98 -15.87 28.20
N LYS A 13 -25.16 -16.04 28.73
CA LYS A 13 -26.01 -17.27 28.64
C LYS A 13 -26.45 -17.50 27.17
N THR A 14 -26.23 -18.72 26.70
CA THR A 14 -26.82 -19.31 25.49
C THR A 14 -28.32 -19.47 25.63
N ALA A 15 -29.08 -18.89 24.70
CA ALA A 15 -30.51 -19.20 24.52
C ALA A 15 -30.68 -20.15 23.34
N ALA A 16 -31.14 -21.36 23.62
CA ALA A 16 -31.61 -22.35 22.65
C ALA A 16 -32.88 -21.84 21.93
N ARG A 17 -32.93 -21.95 20.62
CA ARG A 17 -34.16 -21.88 19.82
C ARG A 17 -34.29 -23.13 18.97
N GLU A 18 -35.41 -23.78 19.21
CA GLU A 18 -35.92 -25.02 18.58
C GLU A 18 -36.14 -24.85 17.07
N GLY A 19 -36.05 -25.98 16.38
CA GLY A 19 -35.99 -26.11 14.95
C GLY A 19 -37.29 -25.89 14.19
N ARG A 20 -37.14 -25.59 12.94
CA ARG A 20 -38.06 -25.91 11.85
C ARG A 20 -37.29 -26.50 10.68
N THR A 21 -37.64 -27.74 10.36
CA THR A 21 -37.17 -28.46 9.17
C THR A 21 -37.96 -27.99 7.96
N GLU A 22 -37.31 -27.40 6.98
CA GLU A 22 -37.81 -27.30 5.62
C GLU A 22 -36.93 -28.14 4.69
N LYS A 23 -37.61 -29.01 3.92
CA LYS A 23 -37.00 -29.92 2.95
C LYS A 23 -36.43 -29.14 1.77
N GLY A 24 -35.12 -29.24 1.55
CA GLY A 24 -34.44 -28.69 0.38
C GLY A 24 -34.40 -29.69 -0.77
N GLU A 25 -34.69 -29.21 -1.97
CA GLU A 25 -34.50 -29.89 -3.24
C GLU A 25 -33.00 -30.05 -3.58
N PRO A 26 -32.60 -31.02 -4.42
CA PRO A 26 -31.20 -31.35 -4.67
C PRO A 26 -30.52 -30.32 -5.60
N ARG A 27 -29.42 -29.77 -5.10
CA ARG A 27 -28.54 -28.90 -5.92
C ARG A 27 -27.79 -29.74 -6.95
N GLY A 28 -27.87 -29.29 -8.20
CA GLY A 28 -27.11 -29.87 -9.31
C GLY A 28 -25.59 -29.79 -9.09
N ALA A 29 -24.91 -30.84 -9.52
CA ALA A 29 -23.47 -30.99 -9.47
C ALA A 29 -22.78 -29.86 -10.27
N LEU A 30 -21.90 -29.11 -9.60
CA LEU A 30 -20.95 -28.20 -10.24
C LEU A 30 -19.79 -29.03 -10.79
N GLU A 31 -19.63 -29.01 -12.11
CA GLU A 31 -18.47 -29.57 -12.79
C GLU A 31 -17.18 -28.96 -12.27
N GLU A 32 -16.27 -29.80 -11.83
CA GLU A 32 -14.88 -29.45 -11.52
C GLU A 32 -14.17 -28.99 -12.81
N ARG A 33 -14.07 -27.68 -12.98
CA ARG A 33 -13.17 -27.12 -14.00
C ARG A 33 -11.77 -27.03 -13.39
N GLY A 34 -10.92 -27.98 -13.78
CA GLY A 34 -9.50 -27.99 -13.40
C GLY A 34 -8.78 -26.68 -13.77
N VAL A 35 -7.97 -26.22 -12.85
CA VAL A 35 -7.04 -25.09 -13.05
C VAL A 35 -6.11 -25.40 -14.22
N PRO A 36 -5.97 -24.55 -15.24
CA PRO A 36 -5.05 -24.81 -16.33
C PRO A 36 -3.61 -24.83 -15.81
N PRO A 37 -2.76 -25.78 -16.28
CA PRO A 37 -1.37 -25.89 -15.81
C PRO A 37 -0.58 -24.62 -16.19
N VAL A 38 0.15 -24.10 -15.22
CA VAL A 38 1.13 -23.03 -15.42
C VAL A 38 2.10 -23.47 -16.53
N ARG A 39 2.21 -22.69 -17.60
CA ARG A 39 3.15 -22.96 -18.70
C ARG A 39 4.56 -23.07 -18.11
N GLN A 40 5.21 -24.21 -18.32
CA GLN A 40 6.61 -24.43 -17.96
C GLN A 40 7.48 -23.39 -18.68
N PHE A 41 8.07 -22.49 -17.92
CA PHE A 41 9.17 -21.67 -18.41
C PHE A 41 10.43 -22.53 -18.44
N ALA A 42 11.05 -22.63 -19.62
CA ALA A 42 12.32 -23.33 -19.79
C ALA A 42 13.36 -22.68 -18.86
N ALA A 43 14.00 -23.51 -18.05
CA ALA A 43 15.13 -23.11 -17.22
C ALA A 43 16.29 -22.69 -18.14
N SER A 44 16.39 -21.40 -18.43
CA SER A 44 17.59 -20.82 -19.01
C SER A 44 18.68 -20.80 -17.96
N ASN A 45 19.88 -21.23 -18.34
CA ASN A 45 21.06 -21.42 -17.50
C ASN A 45 21.26 -20.28 -16.47
N VAL A 46 20.99 -20.57 -15.19
CA VAL A 46 21.28 -19.69 -14.05
C VAL A 46 22.76 -19.88 -13.71
N SER A 47 23.64 -19.20 -14.40
CA SER A 47 25.08 -19.23 -14.14
C SER A 47 25.75 -17.87 -14.13
N GLU A 48 25.14 -16.87 -13.50
CA GLU A 48 25.83 -15.68 -12.96
C GLU A 48 25.14 -15.34 -11.66
N ARG A 49 25.90 -15.11 -10.59
CA ARG A 49 25.34 -14.66 -9.29
C ARG A 49 24.67 -13.32 -9.55
N HIS A 50 23.35 -13.30 -9.63
CA HIS A 50 22.58 -12.07 -9.78
C HIS A 50 22.77 -11.28 -8.51
N GLN A 51 23.50 -10.16 -8.61
CA GLN A 51 23.74 -9.25 -7.48
C GLN A 51 22.48 -8.39 -7.27
N SER A 52 22.31 -7.89 -6.04
CA SER A 52 21.29 -6.90 -5.75
C SER A 52 21.50 -5.65 -6.62
N LEU A 53 20.40 -5.00 -7.03
CA LEU A 53 20.45 -3.78 -7.84
C LEU A 53 21.14 -2.64 -7.07
N ALA A 54 20.81 -2.48 -5.79
CA ALA A 54 21.48 -1.57 -4.88
C ALA A 54 22.46 -2.34 -3.98
N PRO A 55 23.72 -1.86 -3.80
CA PRO A 55 24.67 -2.53 -2.92
C PRO A 55 24.11 -2.67 -1.50
N ARG A 56 24.14 -3.88 -0.93
CA ARG A 56 23.69 -4.11 0.47
C ARG A 56 24.46 -3.24 1.46
N GLY A 57 25.71 -2.87 1.16
CA GLY A 57 26.52 -1.96 1.96
C GLY A 57 25.96 -0.54 2.10
N ASP A 58 25.10 -0.13 1.18
CA ASP A 58 24.40 1.16 1.25
C ASP A 58 23.36 1.18 2.39
N PHE A 59 22.92 0.01 2.86
CA PHE A 59 21.90 -0.17 3.88
C PHE A 59 22.56 -0.59 5.21
N PRO A 60 22.77 0.33 6.17
CA PRO A 60 23.55 0.04 7.39
C PRO A 60 23.05 -1.16 8.19
N LEU A 61 21.74 -1.39 8.24
CA LEU A 61 21.17 -2.55 8.92
C LEU A 61 21.58 -3.85 8.23
N LEU A 62 21.48 -3.91 6.91
CA LEU A 62 21.86 -5.10 6.13
C LEU A 62 23.37 -5.33 6.13
N ALA A 63 24.16 -4.25 6.07
CA ALA A 63 25.62 -4.32 6.17
C ALA A 63 26.08 -4.86 7.52
N ALA A 64 25.40 -4.51 8.61
CA ALA A 64 25.67 -5.03 9.95
C ALA A 64 25.18 -6.46 10.17
N ASN A 65 24.29 -6.97 9.32
CA ASN A 65 23.69 -8.31 9.41
C ASN A 65 23.78 -9.03 8.03
N PRO A 66 24.97 -9.48 7.63
CA PRO A 66 25.19 -10.01 6.28
C PRO A 66 24.43 -11.32 5.98
N SER A 67 24.08 -12.09 7.02
CA SER A 67 23.29 -13.33 6.92
C SER A 67 21.77 -13.11 6.97
N LEU A 68 21.31 -11.86 7.10
CA LEU A 68 19.89 -11.55 7.15
C LEU A 68 19.30 -11.50 5.75
N HIS A 69 18.30 -12.31 5.48
CA HIS A 69 17.51 -12.31 4.24
C HIS A 69 16.21 -11.53 4.48
N TYR A 70 16.22 -10.21 4.18
CA TYR A 70 15.09 -9.33 4.51
C TYR A 70 14.04 -9.33 3.38
N LEU A 71 13.00 -10.13 3.51
CA LEU A 71 11.92 -10.35 2.55
C LEU A 71 10.55 -9.80 3.02
N ASP A 72 10.54 -8.72 3.83
CA ASP A 72 9.31 -8.01 4.25
C ASP A 72 9.26 -6.56 3.76
N SER A 73 9.83 -6.26 2.59
CA SER A 73 9.90 -4.91 2.00
C SER A 73 8.53 -4.30 1.73
N ALA A 74 7.51 -5.10 1.40
CA ALA A 74 6.14 -4.62 1.22
C ALA A 74 5.49 -4.11 2.52
N ALA A 75 6.03 -4.46 3.71
CA ALA A 75 5.61 -3.88 4.97
C ALA A 75 6.37 -2.58 5.25
N THR A 76 7.70 -2.60 5.15
CA THR A 76 8.60 -1.43 5.24
C THR A 76 9.94 -1.76 4.59
N ALA A 77 10.52 -0.83 3.84
CA ALA A 77 11.83 -1.01 3.21
C ALA A 77 12.97 -0.58 4.15
N GLN A 78 14.17 -1.14 4.00
CA GLN A 78 15.38 -0.70 4.70
C GLN A 78 15.81 0.68 4.20
N LYS A 79 16.53 1.44 5.04
CA LYS A 79 16.92 2.82 4.75
C LYS A 79 18.38 2.85 4.30
N PRO A 80 18.67 3.43 3.12
CA PRO A 80 20.05 3.64 2.71
C PRO A 80 20.71 4.74 3.54
N ARG A 81 22.02 4.68 3.66
CA ARG A 81 22.84 5.63 4.44
C ARG A 81 22.56 7.09 4.04
N VAL A 82 22.41 7.36 2.76
CA VAL A 82 22.15 8.72 2.24
C VAL A 82 20.88 9.34 2.84
N VAL A 83 19.85 8.53 3.09
CA VAL A 83 18.59 8.98 3.73
C VAL A 83 18.83 9.31 5.19
N LEU A 84 19.51 8.41 5.93
CA LEU A 84 19.84 8.62 7.34
C LEU A 84 20.75 9.85 7.53
N ASP A 85 21.72 10.01 6.66
CA ASP A 85 22.65 11.14 6.69
C ASP A 85 21.96 12.46 6.34
N ALA A 86 21.04 12.48 5.39
CA ALA A 86 20.26 13.68 5.06
C ALA A 86 19.43 14.17 6.26
N MET A 87 18.73 13.25 6.94
CA MET A 87 17.98 13.57 8.16
C MET A 87 18.88 14.06 9.29
N ARG A 88 20.00 13.37 9.54
CA ARG A 88 20.99 13.76 10.55
C ARG A 88 21.53 15.17 10.26
N GLN A 89 21.94 15.45 9.02
CA GLN A 89 22.48 16.74 8.62
C GLN A 89 21.47 17.86 8.78
N PHE A 90 20.18 17.62 8.50
CA PHE A 90 19.13 18.60 8.77
C PHE A 90 19.09 18.99 10.25
N TYR A 91 19.06 18.01 11.17
CA TYR A 91 19.04 18.29 12.62
C TYR A 91 20.32 18.97 13.13
N GLU A 92 21.48 18.62 12.57
CA GLU A 92 22.76 19.18 12.99
C GLU A 92 23.04 20.60 12.46
N ARG A 93 22.45 20.98 11.31
CA ARG A 93 22.85 22.20 10.58
C ARG A 93 21.72 23.18 10.25
N ASP A 94 20.52 22.68 9.99
CA ASP A 94 19.42 23.49 9.41
C ASP A 94 18.16 23.48 10.29
N TYR A 95 18.19 22.85 11.45
CA TYR A 95 17.02 22.67 12.30
C TYR A 95 16.53 23.98 12.91
N ALA A 96 15.36 24.40 12.48
CA ALA A 96 14.57 25.49 13.07
C ALA A 96 13.10 25.30 12.73
N ASN A 97 12.20 26.07 13.39
CA ASN A 97 10.81 26.12 12.99
C ASN A 97 10.68 26.83 11.63
N PRO A 98 10.13 26.17 10.58
CA PRO A 98 9.98 26.78 9.27
C PRO A 98 8.87 27.85 9.23
N HIS A 99 8.78 28.58 8.12
CA HIS A 99 7.73 29.53 7.68
C HIS A 99 7.64 30.86 8.41
N ARG A 100 7.78 30.96 9.74
CA ARG A 100 7.47 32.21 10.52
C ARG A 100 8.68 32.88 11.15
N GLY A 101 9.87 32.32 11.04
CA GLY A 101 11.07 32.91 11.63
C GLY A 101 11.71 33.95 10.71
N ALA A 102 11.95 35.17 11.22
CA ALA A 102 12.67 36.19 10.47
C ALA A 102 14.20 36.09 10.57
N TYR A 103 14.74 34.91 10.88
CA TYR A 103 16.16 34.66 11.04
C TYR A 103 16.65 33.57 10.04
N ALA A 104 17.91 33.67 9.65
CA ALA A 104 18.48 32.86 8.56
C ALA A 104 18.30 31.35 8.72
N LEU A 105 18.33 30.81 9.95
CA LEU A 105 18.14 29.39 10.18
C LEU A 105 16.70 28.92 9.87
N SER A 106 15.68 29.74 10.22
CA SER A 106 14.30 29.46 9.88
C SER A 106 14.04 29.52 8.38
N VAL A 107 14.69 30.46 7.67
CA VAL A 107 14.63 30.53 6.20
C VAL A 107 15.21 29.25 5.60
N ARG A 108 16.41 28.81 6.04
CA ARG A 108 17.01 27.55 5.55
C ARG A 108 16.11 26.33 5.81
N ALA A 109 15.52 26.23 7.01
CA ALA A 109 14.58 25.12 7.30
C ALA A 109 13.38 25.13 6.37
N THR A 110 12.85 26.33 6.05
CA THR A 110 11.76 26.52 5.09
C THR A 110 12.16 26.11 3.69
N ASP A 111 13.32 26.56 3.23
CA ASP A 111 13.86 26.20 1.91
C ASP A 111 14.03 24.70 1.77
N ARG A 112 14.62 24.02 2.80
CA ARG A 112 14.76 22.57 2.83
C ARG A 112 13.42 21.83 2.70
N TYR A 113 12.37 22.36 3.32
CA TYR A 113 11.03 21.75 3.23
C TYR A 113 10.42 21.91 1.84
N HIS A 114 10.59 23.09 1.21
CA HIS A 114 10.14 23.34 -0.16
C HIS A 114 10.91 22.49 -1.18
N GLU A 115 12.25 22.47 -1.10
CA GLU A 115 13.11 21.64 -1.94
C GLU A 115 12.74 20.16 -1.86
N ALA A 116 12.46 19.68 -0.64
CA ALA A 116 12.02 18.30 -0.43
C ALA A 116 10.69 18.01 -1.12
N ARG A 117 9.73 18.92 -1.04
CA ARG A 117 8.43 18.78 -1.73
C ARG A 117 8.60 18.74 -3.24
N GLU A 118 9.40 19.64 -3.80
CA GLU A 118 9.68 19.69 -5.24
C GLU A 118 10.34 18.39 -5.73
N GLN A 119 11.30 17.86 -4.97
CA GLN A 119 11.97 16.61 -5.32
C GLN A 119 10.99 15.43 -5.31
N VAL A 120 10.15 15.30 -4.28
CA VAL A 120 9.16 14.23 -4.18
C VAL A 120 8.09 14.37 -5.28
N ALA A 121 7.62 15.60 -5.55
CA ALA A 121 6.68 15.86 -6.63
C ALA A 121 7.26 15.47 -8.00
N ARG A 122 8.50 15.85 -8.28
CA ARG A 122 9.23 15.49 -9.51
C ARG A 122 9.35 13.98 -9.68
N PHE A 123 9.75 13.26 -8.61
CA PHE A 123 9.85 11.79 -8.61
C PHE A 123 8.52 11.12 -8.99
N LEU A 124 7.39 11.69 -8.56
CA LEU A 124 6.05 11.19 -8.87
C LEU A 124 5.52 11.70 -10.24
N GLY A 125 6.30 12.49 -10.98
CA GLY A 125 5.88 13.08 -12.25
C GLY A 125 4.77 14.13 -12.09
N VAL A 126 4.84 14.92 -11.01
CA VAL A 126 3.94 16.05 -10.71
C VAL A 126 4.68 17.35 -10.98
N THR A 127 4.13 18.18 -11.88
CA THR A 127 4.74 19.46 -12.28
C THR A 127 4.47 20.59 -11.29
N ASP A 128 3.31 20.55 -10.62
CA ASP A 128 2.87 21.54 -9.63
C ASP A 128 3.00 20.94 -8.21
N SER A 129 4.12 21.23 -7.54
CA SER A 129 4.42 20.69 -6.21
C SER A 129 3.41 21.11 -5.12
N ALA A 130 2.65 22.20 -5.32
CA ALA A 130 1.59 22.61 -4.39
C ALA A 130 0.40 21.62 -4.35
N ARG A 131 0.31 20.70 -5.30
CA ARG A 131 -0.65 19.60 -5.31
C ARG A 131 -0.24 18.41 -4.43
N LEU A 132 0.98 18.38 -3.97
CA LEU A 132 1.51 17.40 -3.03
C LEU A 132 1.33 17.90 -1.60
N ILE A 133 0.47 17.23 -0.86
CA ILE A 133 0.25 17.44 0.57
C ILE A 133 1.04 16.40 1.35
N PHE A 134 1.96 16.80 2.21
CA PHE A 134 2.63 15.86 3.10
C PHE A 134 1.67 15.40 4.21
N THR A 135 1.68 14.11 4.45
CA THR A 135 0.90 13.42 5.49
C THR A 135 1.80 12.43 6.21
N ARG A 136 1.31 11.75 7.23
CA ARG A 136 2.05 10.67 7.89
C ARG A 136 2.17 9.39 7.05
N GLY A 137 1.50 9.35 5.90
CA GLY A 137 1.49 8.22 4.96
C GLY A 137 0.13 7.99 4.33
N THR A 138 0.03 6.98 3.49
CA THR A 138 -1.17 6.61 2.72
C THR A 138 -2.44 6.52 3.58
N THR A 139 -2.36 5.95 4.77
CA THR A 139 -3.52 5.82 5.66
C THR A 139 -4.12 7.19 6.01
N GLU A 140 -3.31 8.18 6.37
CA GLU A 140 -3.80 9.53 6.63
C GLU A 140 -4.31 10.20 5.36
N SER A 141 -3.61 10.07 4.24
CA SER A 141 -4.02 10.61 2.94
C SER A 141 -5.42 10.15 2.53
N LEU A 142 -5.71 8.86 2.65
CA LEU A 142 -7.01 8.28 2.31
C LEU A 142 -8.11 8.73 3.28
N ASN A 143 -7.80 8.83 4.58
CA ASN A 143 -8.72 9.39 5.57
C ASN A 143 -8.99 10.88 5.35
N LEU A 144 -7.98 11.65 4.92
CA LEU A 144 -8.14 13.05 4.55
C LEU A 144 -9.18 13.19 3.43
N VAL A 145 -9.03 12.43 2.33
CA VAL A 145 -10.00 12.48 1.21
C VAL A 145 -11.38 12.03 1.65
N ALA A 146 -11.49 10.92 2.37
CA ALA A 146 -12.78 10.40 2.85
C ALA A 146 -13.49 11.40 3.80
N THR A 147 -12.72 12.13 4.61
CA THR A 147 -13.27 13.09 5.57
C THR A 147 -13.55 14.44 4.92
N ALA A 148 -12.54 15.06 4.29
CA ALA A 148 -12.64 16.42 3.80
C ALA A 148 -13.49 16.52 2.52
N TRP A 149 -13.32 15.59 1.58
CA TRP A 149 -14.14 15.55 0.36
C TRP A 149 -15.41 14.72 0.55
N GLY A 150 -15.26 13.49 1.04
CA GLY A 150 -16.35 12.51 1.06
C GLY A 150 -17.53 12.93 1.93
N THR A 151 -17.26 13.55 3.08
CA THR A 151 -18.33 14.03 3.97
C THR A 151 -19.22 15.11 3.34
N GLU A 152 -18.70 15.93 2.46
CA GLU A 152 -19.46 16.99 1.81
C GLU A 152 -20.17 16.54 0.52
N HIS A 153 -19.58 15.60 -0.21
CA HIS A 153 -20.02 15.28 -1.57
C HIS A 153 -20.76 13.93 -1.69
N VAL A 154 -20.67 13.06 -0.68
CA VAL A 154 -21.42 11.79 -0.66
C VAL A 154 -22.72 11.96 0.11
N SER A 155 -23.83 11.57 -0.49
CA SER A 155 -25.19 11.70 0.04
C SER A 155 -25.91 10.36 0.09
N ARG A 156 -27.09 10.33 0.73
CA ARG A 156 -27.96 9.16 0.80
C ARG A 156 -28.24 8.61 -0.60
N GLY A 157 -28.02 7.32 -0.79
CA GLY A 157 -28.28 6.61 -2.04
C GLY A 157 -27.17 6.74 -3.10
N ASP A 158 -26.14 7.52 -2.85
CA ASP A 158 -24.91 7.50 -3.65
C ASP A 158 -24.15 6.18 -3.45
N GLU A 159 -23.19 5.92 -4.33
CA GLU A 159 -22.42 4.69 -4.34
C GLU A 159 -20.93 4.96 -4.23
N ILE A 160 -20.28 4.17 -3.38
CA ILE A 160 -18.82 4.12 -3.23
C ILE A 160 -18.39 2.72 -3.67
N ILE A 161 -17.46 2.64 -4.61
CA ILE A 161 -16.90 1.38 -5.10
C ILE A 161 -15.47 1.24 -4.57
N VAL A 162 -15.19 0.09 -3.97
CA VAL A 162 -13.84 -0.37 -3.60
C VAL A 162 -13.57 -1.74 -4.21
N THR A 163 -12.33 -2.20 -4.23
CA THR A 163 -12.01 -3.52 -4.78
C THR A 163 -11.82 -4.57 -3.69
N GLY A 164 -11.84 -5.85 -4.10
CA GLY A 164 -11.52 -6.97 -3.22
C GLY A 164 -10.05 -7.07 -2.81
N LEU A 165 -9.16 -6.27 -3.44
CA LEU A 165 -7.72 -6.25 -3.19
C LEU A 165 -7.30 -5.27 -2.09
N GLU A 166 -8.21 -4.43 -1.57
CA GLU A 166 -7.84 -3.26 -0.80
C GLU A 166 -7.17 -3.59 0.55
N HIS A 167 -6.09 -2.86 0.81
CA HIS A 167 -5.58 -2.69 2.16
C HIS A 167 -6.65 -2.03 3.04
N HIS A 168 -6.68 -2.35 4.34
CA HIS A 168 -7.66 -1.78 5.28
C HIS A 168 -7.72 -0.24 5.23
N ALA A 169 -6.59 0.43 4.95
CA ALA A 169 -6.53 1.90 4.83
C ALA A 169 -7.36 2.44 3.66
N ASN A 170 -7.52 1.66 2.58
CA ASN A 170 -8.35 2.02 1.43
C ASN A 170 -9.70 1.28 1.40
N PHE A 171 -10.07 0.64 2.47
CA PHE A 171 -11.37 -0.03 2.63
C PHE A 171 -12.21 0.60 3.75
N VAL A 172 -11.63 0.66 4.96
CA VAL A 172 -12.37 1.04 6.17
C VAL A 172 -12.89 2.48 6.14
N PRO A 173 -12.12 3.51 5.70
CA PRO A 173 -12.63 4.87 5.64
C PRO A 173 -13.86 5.00 4.73
N TRP A 174 -13.85 4.34 3.58
CA TRP A 174 -14.96 4.34 2.63
C TRP A 174 -16.18 3.60 3.17
N GLN A 175 -15.97 2.47 3.85
CA GLN A 175 -17.04 1.73 4.52
C GLN A 175 -17.72 2.58 5.61
N GLN A 176 -16.92 3.29 6.42
CA GLN A 176 -17.46 4.15 7.48
C GLN A 176 -18.15 5.38 6.88
N LEU A 177 -17.62 5.97 5.82
CA LEU A 177 -18.26 7.07 5.10
C LEU A 177 -19.62 6.63 4.52
N ALA A 178 -19.67 5.47 3.84
CA ALA A 178 -20.91 4.93 3.31
C ALA A 178 -21.97 4.76 4.39
N ARG A 179 -21.60 4.19 5.55
CA ARG A 179 -22.52 4.04 6.70
C ARG A 179 -23.01 5.40 7.23
N LYS A 180 -22.08 6.35 7.42
CA LYS A 180 -22.37 7.68 7.97
C LYS A 180 -23.30 8.47 7.05
N ARG A 181 -23.13 8.34 5.73
CA ARG A 181 -23.90 9.08 4.73
C ARG A 181 -25.10 8.32 4.18
N ALA A 182 -25.37 7.10 4.66
CA ALA A 182 -26.38 6.19 4.13
C ALA A 182 -26.24 5.96 2.61
N ALA A 183 -24.99 5.89 2.15
CA ALA A 183 -24.60 5.51 0.80
C ALA A 183 -24.36 4.00 0.70
N ARG A 184 -24.36 3.47 -0.51
CA ARG A 184 -24.05 2.06 -0.78
C ARG A 184 -22.55 1.85 -0.96
N LEU A 185 -21.96 0.92 -0.21
CA LEU A 185 -20.61 0.42 -0.50
C LEU A 185 -20.74 -0.80 -1.44
N ALA A 186 -20.17 -0.73 -2.62
CA ALA A 186 -20.04 -1.83 -3.56
C ALA A 186 -18.59 -2.32 -3.60
N ILE A 187 -18.40 -3.65 -3.67
CA ILE A 187 -17.08 -4.25 -3.67
C ILE A 187 -16.90 -5.01 -4.99
N CYS A 188 -15.96 -4.54 -5.82
CA CYS A 188 -15.62 -5.20 -7.06
C CYS A 188 -14.91 -6.53 -6.79
N ARG A 189 -15.34 -7.57 -7.51
CA ARG A 189 -14.77 -8.92 -7.40
C ARG A 189 -13.41 -9.00 -8.07
N LEU A 190 -12.74 -10.13 -7.80
CA LEU A 190 -11.51 -10.53 -8.45
C LEU A 190 -11.79 -11.72 -9.38
N THR A 191 -10.94 -11.87 -10.35
CA THR A 191 -10.80 -13.08 -11.15
C THR A 191 -10.17 -14.19 -10.30
N SER A 192 -10.21 -15.43 -10.78
CA SER A 192 -9.65 -16.59 -10.06
C SER A 192 -8.15 -16.51 -9.83
N ASP A 193 -7.42 -15.75 -10.65
CA ASP A 193 -5.98 -15.52 -10.53
C ASP A 193 -5.61 -14.24 -9.75
N GLY A 194 -6.59 -13.62 -9.07
CA GLY A 194 -6.36 -12.49 -8.18
C GLY A 194 -6.16 -11.14 -8.89
N GLN A 195 -6.63 -11.00 -10.12
CA GLN A 195 -6.72 -9.72 -10.81
C GLN A 195 -8.09 -9.06 -10.58
N LEU A 196 -8.21 -7.76 -10.88
CA LEU A 196 -9.49 -7.07 -10.81
C LEU A 196 -10.40 -7.51 -11.97
N ASP A 197 -11.64 -7.91 -11.66
CA ASP A 197 -12.67 -8.21 -12.63
C ASP A 197 -13.25 -6.90 -13.22
N LEU A 198 -12.74 -6.49 -14.39
CA LEU A 198 -13.14 -5.24 -15.04
C LEU A 198 -14.59 -5.27 -15.54
N GLU A 199 -15.14 -6.44 -15.88
CA GLU A 199 -16.56 -6.57 -16.25
C GLU A 199 -17.43 -6.36 -15.01
N CYS A 200 -17.06 -6.94 -13.89
CA CYS A 200 -17.69 -6.67 -12.60
C CYS A 200 -17.61 -5.17 -12.27
N LEU A 201 -16.45 -4.54 -12.38
CA LEU A 201 -16.30 -3.11 -12.15
C LEU A 201 -17.23 -2.30 -13.03
N ALA A 202 -17.25 -2.57 -14.33
CA ALA A 202 -18.12 -1.90 -15.29
C ALA A 202 -19.61 -2.04 -14.94
N SER A 203 -20.02 -3.18 -14.41
CA SER A 203 -21.42 -3.43 -13.98
C SER A 203 -21.80 -2.70 -12.69
N LEU A 204 -20.82 -2.41 -11.82
CA LEU A 204 -21.05 -1.71 -10.55
C LEU A 204 -21.14 -0.19 -10.71
N ILE A 205 -20.49 0.38 -11.74
CA ILE A 205 -20.48 1.83 -11.96
C ILE A 205 -21.83 2.30 -12.52
N THR A 206 -22.45 3.26 -11.82
CA THR A 206 -23.72 3.88 -12.21
C THR A 206 -23.61 5.42 -12.15
N PRO A 207 -24.60 6.17 -12.66
CA PRO A 207 -24.65 7.62 -12.47
C PRO A 207 -24.72 8.09 -11.01
N ARG A 208 -24.95 7.18 -10.05
CA ARG A 208 -24.90 7.47 -8.62
C ARG A 208 -23.53 7.20 -7.98
N THR A 209 -22.59 6.62 -8.73
CA THR A 209 -21.23 6.40 -8.24
C THR A 209 -20.55 7.75 -8.00
N ARG A 210 -20.07 7.97 -6.78
CA ARG A 210 -19.36 9.19 -6.34
C ARG A 210 -17.88 8.97 -6.08
N VAL A 211 -17.51 7.76 -5.66
CA VAL A 211 -16.12 7.39 -5.35
C VAL A 211 -15.82 6.03 -5.96
N VAL A 212 -14.69 5.94 -6.64
CA VAL A 212 -14.06 4.66 -6.97
C VAL A 212 -12.66 4.69 -6.38
N ALA A 213 -12.42 3.84 -5.38
CA ALA A 213 -11.15 3.76 -4.66
C ALA A 213 -10.53 2.37 -4.85
N PHE A 214 -9.27 2.33 -5.30
CA PHE A 214 -8.56 1.08 -5.55
C PHE A 214 -7.05 1.24 -5.34
N ASN A 215 -6.36 0.14 -5.09
CA ASN A 215 -4.90 0.14 -5.04
C ASN A 215 -4.30 0.03 -6.45
N HIS A 216 -3.19 0.72 -6.68
CA HIS A 216 -2.44 0.57 -7.93
C HIS A 216 -1.71 -0.78 -7.96
N VAL A 217 -1.13 -1.17 -6.81
CA VAL A 217 -0.47 -2.47 -6.62
C VAL A 217 -0.93 -3.08 -5.30
N SER A 218 -1.35 -4.34 -5.33
CA SER A 218 -1.78 -5.07 -4.14
C SER A 218 -0.60 -5.40 -3.23
N ASN A 219 -0.70 -5.03 -1.97
CA ASN A 219 0.30 -5.36 -0.95
C ASN A 219 0.31 -6.85 -0.55
N ALA A 220 -0.73 -7.58 -0.89
CA ALA A 220 -0.87 -9.01 -0.57
C ALA A 220 -0.53 -9.92 -1.75
N LEU A 221 -1.06 -9.63 -2.94
CA LEU A 221 -0.89 -10.48 -4.12
C LEU A 221 0.17 -9.99 -5.11
N GLY A 222 0.60 -8.73 -4.94
CA GLY A 222 1.47 -8.07 -5.91
C GLY A 222 0.75 -7.68 -7.22
N THR A 223 -0.54 -7.94 -7.36
CA THR A 223 -1.33 -7.59 -8.55
C THR A 223 -1.17 -6.11 -8.89
N ILE A 224 -0.79 -5.81 -10.13
CA ILE A 224 -0.72 -4.46 -10.68
C ILE A 224 -2.03 -4.19 -11.42
N ASN A 225 -2.81 -3.24 -10.91
CA ASN A 225 -4.09 -2.88 -11.51
C ASN A 225 -3.90 -1.94 -12.72
N PRO A 226 -4.68 -2.11 -13.80
CA PRO A 226 -4.60 -1.30 -15.02
C PRO A 226 -5.31 0.07 -14.81
N VAL A 227 -4.61 1.02 -14.17
CA VAL A 227 -5.19 2.31 -13.73
C VAL A 227 -5.84 3.06 -14.89
N ALA A 228 -5.20 3.13 -16.07
CA ALA A 228 -5.73 3.82 -17.23
C ALA A 228 -7.09 3.25 -17.70
N GLU A 229 -7.23 1.92 -17.72
CA GLU A 229 -8.47 1.25 -18.13
C GLU A 229 -9.58 1.48 -17.09
N ILE A 230 -9.23 1.37 -15.80
CA ILE A 230 -10.15 1.61 -14.68
C ILE A 230 -10.67 3.05 -14.73
N THR A 231 -9.77 4.03 -14.88
CA THR A 231 -10.14 5.45 -14.91
C THR A 231 -11.02 5.76 -16.12
N ALA A 232 -10.71 5.21 -17.29
CA ALA A 232 -11.52 5.36 -18.50
C ALA A 232 -12.96 4.82 -18.29
N LEU A 233 -13.11 3.63 -17.70
CA LEU A 233 -14.43 3.07 -17.37
C LEU A 233 -15.21 3.97 -16.41
N VAL A 234 -14.55 4.51 -15.39
CA VAL A 234 -15.18 5.41 -14.41
C VAL A 234 -15.62 6.69 -15.08
N ARG A 235 -14.77 7.36 -15.87
CA ARG A 235 -15.10 8.62 -16.56
C ARG A 235 -16.22 8.47 -17.56
N GLN A 236 -16.34 7.29 -18.17
CA GLN A 236 -17.42 7.00 -19.14
C GLN A 236 -18.78 6.79 -18.48
N ARG A 237 -18.84 6.20 -17.27
CA ARG A 237 -20.09 5.62 -16.72
C ARG A 237 -20.56 6.27 -15.42
N ALA A 238 -19.65 6.81 -14.61
CA ALA A 238 -19.98 7.43 -13.33
C ALA A 238 -20.54 8.85 -13.50
N ALA A 239 -21.00 9.44 -12.41
CA ALA A 239 -21.34 10.85 -12.39
C ALA A 239 -20.13 11.72 -12.78
N SER A 240 -20.36 12.86 -13.42
CA SER A 240 -19.30 13.77 -13.87
C SER A 240 -18.45 14.33 -12.71
N ASN A 241 -19.00 14.33 -11.50
CA ASN A 241 -18.34 14.75 -10.25
C ASN A 241 -17.85 13.57 -9.40
N ALA A 242 -17.81 12.34 -9.94
CA ALA A 242 -17.22 11.21 -9.26
C ALA A 242 -15.70 11.36 -9.18
N ILE A 243 -15.13 10.99 -8.02
CA ILE A 243 -13.67 10.99 -7.82
C ILE A 243 -13.09 9.60 -7.92
N ILE A 244 -11.84 9.56 -8.41
CA ILE A 244 -11.00 8.37 -8.49
C ILE A 244 -9.85 8.53 -7.50
N VAL A 245 -9.78 7.61 -6.53
CA VAL A 245 -8.78 7.61 -5.46
C VAL A 245 -7.90 6.37 -5.57
N VAL A 246 -6.60 6.58 -5.71
CA VAL A 246 -5.64 5.49 -5.90
C VAL A 246 -4.71 5.38 -4.68
N ASP A 247 -4.70 4.20 -4.07
CA ASP A 247 -3.68 3.81 -3.11
C ASP A 247 -2.42 3.37 -3.86
N GLY A 248 -1.43 4.24 -3.89
CA GLY A 248 -0.13 4.03 -4.54
C GLY A 248 0.97 3.54 -3.60
N ALA A 249 0.64 3.13 -2.37
CA ALA A 249 1.63 2.75 -1.36
C ALA A 249 2.62 1.67 -1.81
N GLN A 250 2.18 0.75 -2.66
CA GLN A 250 3.02 -0.31 -3.23
C GLN A 250 3.47 -0.01 -4.67
N ALA A 251 2.89 0.98 -5.34
CA ALA A 251 3.31 1.34 -6.69
C ALA A 251 4.46 2.35 -6.68
N ALA A 252 4.40 3.35 -5.81
CA ALA A 252 5.41 4.42 -5.76
C ALA A 252 6.84 3.91 -5.52
N PRO A 253 7.10 2.87 -4.71
CA PRO A 253 8.44 2.31 -4.57
C PRO A 253 8.90 1.45 -5.76
N HIS A 254 8.00 0.92 -6.59
CA HIS A 254 8.30 -0.19 -7.50
C HIS A 254 8.07 0.12 -8.99
N LEU A 255 7.34 1.19 -9.31
CA LEU A 255 6.97 1.56 -10.68
C LEU A 255 7.42 2.98 -11.02
N GLN A 256 7.83 3.19 -12.27
CA GLN A 256 7.98 4.55 -12.80
C GLN A 256 6.61 5.21 -12.87
N LEU A 257 6.43 6.29 -12.11
CA LEU A 257 5.18 7.04 -12.08
C LEU A 257 5.29 8.35 -12.86
N SER A 258 4.19 8.75 -13.49
CA SER A 258 3.99 10.09 -14.05
C SER A 258 2.54 10.47 -13.80
N LEU A 259 2.26 11.11 -12.65
CA LEU A 259 0.89 11.41 -12.24
C LEU A 259 0.22 12.47 -13.13
N ASP A 260 1.01 13.32 -13.79
CA ASP A 260 0.52 14.25 -14.81
C ASP A 260 0.56 13.63 -16.24
N GLY A 261 1.10 12.42 -16.38
CA GLY A 261 1.17 11.70 -17.65
C GLY A 261 -0.17 11.06 -18.03
N PRO A 262 -0.34 10.72 -19.33
CA PRO A 262 -1.65 10.31 -19.88
C PRO A 262 -2.27 9.08 -19.21
N ALA A 263 -1.46 8.16 -18.68
CA ALA A 263 -1.96 6.96 -18.03
C ALA A 263 -2.60 7.21 -16.65
N LEU A 264 -2.21 8.30 -15.96
CA LEU A 264 -2.64 8.62 -14.60
C LEU A 264 -3.34 9.98 -14.49
N ALA A 265 -3.43 10.76 -15.56
CA ALA A 265 -4.01 12.11 -15.56
C ALA A 265 -5.47 12.15 -15.10
N ASP A 266 -6.21 11.06 -15.26
CA ASP A 266 -7.61 10.96 -14.82
C ASP A 266 -7.77 10.60 -13.35
N VAL A 267 -6.69 10.26 -12.64
CA VAL A 267 -6.70 10.05 -11.19
C VAL A 267 -6.90 11.38 -10.47
N ASP A 268 -7.84 11.44 -9.53
CA ASP A 268 -8.13 12.66 -8.78
C ASP A 268 -7.26 12.79 -7.53
N PHE A 269 -7.02 11.68 -6.84
CA PHE A 269 -6.18 11.60 -5.65
C PHE A 269 -5.29 10.35 -5.69
N TYR A 270 -4.01 10.54 -5.42
CA TYR A 270 -3.02 9.48 -5.36
C TYR A 270 -2.25 9.55 -4.03
N ALA A 271 -2.31 8.48 -3.24
CA ALA A 271 -1.72 8.42 -1.90
C ALA A 271 -0.50 7.50 -1.87
N PHE A 272 0.54 7.86 -1.11
CA PHE A 272 1.76 7.06 -0.98
C PHE A 272 2.38 7.15 0.43
N SER A 273 3.36 6.26 0.72
CA SER A 273 4.04 6.17 2.02
C SER A 273 5.55 6.10 1.87
N GLY A 274 6.27 7.01 2.50
CA GLY A 274 7.72 7.13 2.39
C GLY A 274 8.48 5.90 2.91
N HIS A 275 8.01 5.27 3.99
CA HIS A 275 8.71 4.12 4.59
C HIS A 275 8.81 2.88 3.69
N LYS A 276 8.05 2.81 2.61
CA LYS A 276 8.14 1.77 1.58
C LYS A 276 9.05 2.15 0.42
N MET A 277 9.32 3.46 0.26
CA MET A 277 10.16 4.06 -0.78
C MET A 277 11.59 4.33 -0.28
N LEU A 278 12.15 3.47 0.58
CA LEU A 278 13.45 3.67 1.25
C LEU A 278 13.51 4.88 2.18
N GLY A 279 12.45 5.68 2.26
CA GLY A 279 12.32 6.88 3.08
C GLY A 279 11.96 6.59 4.54
N PRO A 280 11.93 7.61 5.41
CA PRO A 280 11.62 7.43 6.83
C PRO A 280 10.17 7.03 7.09
N MET A 281 9.89 6.56 8.31
CA MET A 281 8.53 6.36 8.81
C MET A 281 7.90 7.71 9.17
N GLY A 282 6.57 7.77 9.23
CA GLY A 282 5.86 8.97 9.67
C GLY A 282 5.74 10.06 8.62
N ILE A 283 6.15 9.80 7.37
CA ILE A 283 5.97 10.68 6.22
C ILE A 283 5.44 9.91 5.01
N GLY A 284 4.64 10.58 4.22
CA GLY A 284 4.11 10.17 2.93
C GLY A 284 3.37 11.35 2.33
N GLY A 285 2.45 11.12 1.42
CA GLY A 285 1.72 12.23 0.83
C GLY A 285 0.46 11.84 0.09
N LEU A 286 -0.30 12.88 -0.20
CA LEU A 286 -1.45 12.90 -1.08
C LEU A 286 -1.16 13.84 -2.24
N VAL A 287 -1.20 13.36 -3.45
CA VAL A 287 -1.26 14.21 -4.64
C VAL A 287 -2.72 14.29 -5.07
N GLY A 288 -3.25 15.51 -5.21
CA GLY A 288 -4.61 15.74 -5.64
C GLY A 288 -4.71 16.66 -6.86
N LYS A 289 -5.81 16.62 -7.58
CA LYS A 289 -6.11 17.65 -8.59
C LYS A 289 -6.29 19.01 -7.90
N ARG A 290 -5.62 20.06 -8.42
CA ARG A 290 -5.63 21.40 -7.83
C ARG A 290 -7.04 21.90 -7.52
N ALA A 291 -7.95 21.84 -8.49
CA ALA A 291 -9.31 22.33 -8.32
C ALA A 291 -10.08 21.61 -7.19
N LEU A 292 -9.85 20.29 -7.01
CA LEU A 292 -10.46 19.55 -5.91
C LEU A 292 -9.86 19.95 -4.56
N LEU A 293 -8.53 20.05 -4.47
CA LEU A 293 -7.85 20.50 -3.24
C LEU A 293 -8.26 21.91 -2.83
N GLU A 294 -8.40 22.84 -3.79
CA GLU A 294 -8.85 24.21 -3.54
C GLU A 294 -10.30 24.26 -3.05
N ALA A 295 -11.17 23.39 -3.58
CA ALA A 295 -12.58 23.35 -3.18
C ALA A 295 -12.82 22.64 -1.84
N MET A 296 -11.96 21.67 -1.45
CA MET A 296 -12.11 20.92 -0.21
C MET A 296 -11.89 21.79 1.02
N ARG A 297 -12.58 21.48 2.12
CA ARG A 297 -12.26 22.04 3.45
C ARG A 297 -11.00 21.39 4.02
N PRO A 298 -10.27 22.10 4.90
CA PRO A 298 -9.17 21.50 5.64
C PRO A 298 -9.60 20.27 6.43
N TYR A 299 -8.66 19.32 6.57
CA TYR A 299 -8.85 18.08 7.33
C TYR A 299 -8.51 18.26 8.81
N GLN A 300 -7.39 18.95 9.08
CA GLN A 300 -6.92 19.30 10.41
C GLN A 300 -6.94 20.82 10.57
N MET A 301 -7.22 21.29 11.78
CA MET A 301 -7.28 22.70 12.11
C MET A 301 -6.15 23.07 13.08
N GLY A 302 -5.51 24.23 12.88
CA GLY A 302 -4.40 24.67 13.72
C GLY A 302 -3.65 25.85 13.14
N GLY A 303 -2.43 26.04 13.61
CA GLY A 303 -1.52 27.05 13.05
C GLY A 303 -1.05 26.66 11.64
N ASP A 304 -0.54 27.61 10.91
CA ASP A 304 0.06 27.54 9.58
C ASP A 304 -0.93 27.31 8.42
N MET A 305 -1.98 26.50 8.63
CA MET A 305 -2.99 26.17 7.63
C MET A 305 -4.06 27.26 7.46
N ILE A 306 -4.06 28.29 8.28
CA ILE A 306 -4.98 29.45 8.26
C ILE A 306 -4.31 30.65 7.60
N ASP A 307 -5.12 31.52 6.98
CA ASP A 307 -4.72 32.84 6.51
C ASP A 307 -5.10 33.89 7.57
N VAL A 308 -6.40 34.12 7.82
CA VAL A 308 -6.91 35.01 8.85
C VAL A 308 -7.85 34.28 9.79
N VAL A 309 -7.68 34.50 11.09
CA VAL A 309 -8.57 33.98 12.13
C VAL A 309 -9.31 35.19 12.75
N GLY A 310 -10.62 35.24 12.55
CA GLY A 310 -11.53 36.15 13.26
C GLY A 310 -12.28 35.43 14.37
N ASP A 311 -13.09 36.16 15.13
CA ASP A 311 -13.88 35.61 16.23
C ASP A 311 -14.98 34.65 15.72
N GLU A 312 -15.56 34.91 14.55
CA GLU A 312 -16.66 34.12 13.98
C GLU A 312 -16.24 33.33 12.76
N GLU A 313 -15.29 33.79 11.94
CA GLU A 313 -14.90 33.21 10.70
C GLU A 313 -13.37 33.05 10.56
N THR A 314 -12.95 32.01 9.88
CA THR A 314 -11.54 31.76 9.57
C THR A 314 -11.38 31.49 8.07
N THR A 315 -10.37 32.12 7.46
CA THR A 315 -9.96 31.84 6.10
C THR A 315 -8.74 30.92 6.08
N TRP A 316 -8.61 30.17 4.98
CA TRP A 316 -7.59 29.13 4.85
C TRP A 316 -6.41 29.60 4.02
N ASN A 317 -5.24 29.14 4.38
CA ASN A 317 -4.02 29.38 3.61
C ASN A 317 -4.11 28.72 2.22
N VAL A 318 -3.19 29.12 1.33
CA VAL A 318 -3.05 28.51 -0.01
C VAL A 318 -2.52 27.08 0.07
N LEU A 319 -2.66 26.32 -1.03
CA LEU A 319 -2.03 25.00 -1.16
C LEU A 319 -0.49 25.12 -1.15
N PRO A 320 0.21 24.19 -0.54
CA PRO A 320 -0.25 22.97 0.17
C PRO A 320 -0.60 23.25 1.64
N HIS A 321 -0.26 24.41 2.20
CA HIS A 321 -0.32 24.75 3.62
C HIS A 321 -1.71 24.56 4.22
N LYS A 322 -2.77 24.80 3.43
CA LYS A 322 -4.17 24.56 3.81
C LYS A 322 -4.43 23.18 4.46
N PHE A 323 -3.65 22.17 4.11
CA PHE A 323 -3.81 20.79 4.62
C PHE A 323 -2.69 20.36 5.57
N GLU A 324 -1.73 21.22 5.88
CA GLU A 324 -0.55 20.91 6.70
C GLU A 324 -0.57 21.74 7.98
N ALA A 325 -1.45 21.36 8.92
CA ALA A 325 -1.63 22.07 10.18
C ALA A 325 -0.49 21.81 11.17
N GLY A 326 0.00 22.90 11.80
CA GLY A 326 1.04 22.84 12.82
C GLY A 326 2.45 22.81 12.25
N THR A 327 3.45 22.62 13.12
CA THR A 327 4.86 22.51 12.68
C THR A 327 5.06 21.26 11.84
N PRO A 328 5.51 21.37 10.58
CA PRO A 328 5.65 20.24 9.69
C PRO A 328 6.86 19.37 10.04
N ASN A 329 6.82 18.12 9.57
CA ASN A 329 7.90 17.15 9.74
C ASN A 329 8.99 17.34 8.66
N VAL A 330 9.82 18.38 8.81
CA VAL A 330 10.84 18.77 7.82
C VAL A 330 11.92 17.69 7.68
N ALA A 331 12.39 17.12 8.78
CA ALA A 331 13.47 16.14 8.75
C ALA A 331 13.12 14.90 7.92
N ASP A 332 11.90 14.38 8.11
CA ASP A 332 11.46 13.21 7.34
C ASP A 332 11.12 13.57 5.89
N ALA A 333 10.65 14.81 5.62
CA ALA A 333 10.48 15.28 4.23
C ALA A 333 11.82 15.32 3.49
N VAL A 334 12.88 15.84 4.12
CA VAL A 334 14.25 15.83 3.59
C VAL A 334 14.75 14.40 3.39
N GLY A 335 14.50 13.51 4.35
CA GLY A 335 14.83 12.09 4.22
C GLY A 335 14.08 11.40 3.07
N LEU A 336 12.80 11.71 2.87
CA LEU A 336 12.00 11.19 1.76
C LEU A 336 12.50 11.69 0.41
N ALA A 337 12.87 12.97 0.31
CA ALA A 337 13.48 13.53 -0.90
C ALA A 337 14.81 12.85 -1.25
N ALA A 338 15.65 12.59 -0.25
CA ALA A 338 16.89 11.83 -0.44
C ALA A 338 16.63 10.40 -0.91
N ALA A 339 15.57 9.76 -0.42
CA ALA A 339 15.15 8.43 -0.89
C ALA A 339 14.68 8.45 -2.35
N CYS A 340 13.90 9.46 -2.75
CA CYS A 340 13.49 9.65 -4.14
C CYS A 340 14.72 9.84 -5.06
N THR A 341 15.67 10.68 -4.67
CA THR A 341 16.92 10.87 -5.42
C THR A 341 17.73 9.57 -5.55
N TYR A 342 17.78 8.77 -4.48
CA TYR A 342 18.46 7.47 -4.52
C TYR A 342 17.78 6.51 -5.49
N LEU A 343 16.44 6.40 -5.46
CA LEU A 343 15.68 5.58 -6.40
C LEU A 343 15.85 6.05 -7.85
N GLU A 344 15.83 7.35 -8.10
CA GLU A 344 16.12 7.93 -9.43
C GLU A 344 17.51 7.54 -9.93
N SER A 345 18.52 7.51 -9.04
CA SER A 345 19.89 7.11 -9.41
C SER A 345 20.01 5.63 -9.78
N LEU A 346 19.14 4.76 -9.24
CA LEU A 346 19.03 3.36 -9.63
C LEU A 346 18.26 3.19 -10.95
N GLY A 347 17.33 4.09 -11.24
CA GLY A 347 16.40 4.02 -12.36
C GLY A 347 15.20 3.09 -12.08
N MET A 348 13.99 3.64 -12.12
CA MET A 348 12.78 2.88 -11.76
C MET A 348 12.48 1.72 -12.73
N ASP A 349 12.88 1.82 -13.99
CA ASP A 349 12.78 0.70 -14.94
C ASP A 349 13.74 -0.44 -14.55
N ALA A 350 14.94 -0.12 -14.06
CA ALA A 350 15.90 -1.11 -13.56
C ALA A 350 15.38 -1.76 -12.25
N VAL A 351 14.77 -0.97 -11.35
CA VAL A 351 14.09 -1.49 -10.15
C VAL A 351 13.03 -2.52 -10.55
N ARG A 352 12.17 -2.15 -11.50
CA ARG A 352 11.10 -3.04 -11.98
C ARG A 352 11.64 -4.31 -12.65
N ALA A 353 12.68 -4.18 -13.47
CA ALA A 353 13.31 -5.32 -14.15
C ALA A 353 13.93 -6.29 -13.15
N HIS A 354 14.70 -5.78 -12.18
CA HIS A 354 15.31 -6.56 -11.11
C HIS A 354 14.27 -7.35 -10.28
N GLU A 355 13.21 -6.69 -9.86
CA GLU A 355 12.12 -7.35 -9.11
C GLU A 355 11.43 -8.45 -9.93
N ARG A 356 11.22 -8.22 -11.24
CA ARG A 356 10.64 -9.24 -12.12
C ARG A 356 11.50 -10.49 -12.24
N GLU A 357 12.82 -10.34 -12.28
CA GLU A 357 13.75 -11.45 -12.35
C GLU A 357 13.74 -12.27 -11.05
N LEU A 358 13.78 -11.60 -9.89
CA LEU A 358 13.65 -12.26 -8.58
C LEU A 358 12.30 -12.96 -8.43
N MET A 359 11.23 -12.33 -8.88
CA MET A 359 9.88 -12.93 -8.87
C MET A 359 9.78 -14.13 -9.79
N ALA A 360 10.38 -14.09 -10.99
CA ALA A 360 10.40 -15.23 -11.90
C ALA A 360 11.08 -16.43 -11.25
N CYS A 361 12.22 -16.21 -10.62
CA CYS A 361 12.94 -17.24 -9.87
C CYS A 361 12.09 -17.78 -8.70
N ALA A 362 11.57 -16.89 -7.84
CA ALA A 362 10.80 -17.29 -6.68
C ALA A 362 9.52 -18.06 -7.05
N VAL A 363 8.74 -17.59 -8.03
CA VAL A 363 7.52 -18.28 -8.49
C VAL A 363 7.85 -19.63 -9.12
N SER A 364 8.93 -19.73 -9.91
CA SER A 364 9.37 -20.98 -10.51
C SER A 364 9.78 -22.02 -9.44
N ARG A 365 10.60 -21.59 -8.47
CA ARG A 365 11.11 -22.48 -7.41
C ARG A 365 10.00 -22.91 -6.44
N LEU A 366 9.20 -21.97 -5.95
CA LEU A 366 8.10 -22.25 -5.02
C LEU A 366 6.97 -23.02 -5.68
N GLY A 367 6.65 -22.73 -6.95
CA GLY A 367 5.60 -23.43 -7.70
C GLY A 367 5.88 -24.88 -8.00
N THR A 368 7.14 -25.35 -7.88
CA THR A 368 7.52 -26.77 -8.02
C THR A 368 7.56 -27.50 -6.68
N MET A 369 7.44 -26.78 -5.55
CA MET A 369 7.43 -27.40 -4.22
C MET A 369 6.06 -28.00 -3.92
N GLU A 370 6.02 -29.30 -3.69
CA GLU A 370 4.81 -30.01 -3.31
C GLU A 370 4.22 -29.45 -2.00
N GLY A 371 2.91 -29.22 -1.98
CA GLY A 371 2.17 -28.64 -0.84
C GLY A 371 2.22 -27.11 -0.79
N VAL A 372 3.00 -26.43 -1.65
CA VAL A 372 3.00 -24.97 -1.72
C VAL A 372 1.94 -24.51 -2.70
N GLN A 373 1.02 -23.67 -2.21
CA GLN A 373 0.04 -22.96 -3.02
C GLN A 373 0.43 -21.48 -3.13
N LEU A 374 0.60 -20.97 -4.35
CA LEU A 374 0.88 -19.56 -4.64
C LEU A 374 -0.40 -18.78 -4.93
N TYR A 375 -0.42 -17.51 -4.52
CA TYR A 375 -1.54 -16.59 -4.75
C TYR A 375 -1.09 -15.37 -5.56
N GLY A 376 -1.97 -14.88 -6.43
CA GLY A 376 -1.77 -13.71 -7.29
C GLY A 376 -1.57 -14.08 -8.76
N PRO A 377 -1.43 -13.07 -9.65
CA PRO A 377 -1.36 -13.28 -11.09
C PRO A 377 -0.23 -14.21 -11.50
N GLY A 378 -0.55 -15.14 -12.40
CA GLY A 378 0.45 -16.02 -13.04
C GLY A 378 1.33 -15.26 -14.05
N ASP A 379 0.79 -14.18 -14.64
CA ASP A 379 1.56 -13.28 -15.50
C ASP A 379 2.45 -12.35 -14.66
N LEU A 380 3.76 -12.51 -14.79
CA LEU A 380 4.75 -11.67 -14.10
C LEU A 380 4.74 -10.22 -14.56
N ALA A 381 4.19 -9.89 -15.73
CA ALA A 381 4.00 -8.51 -16.14
C ALA A 381 2.93 -7.80 -15.29
N ALA A 382 1.91 -8.54 -14.87
CA ALA A 382 0.83 -8.07 -14.01
C ALA A 382 1.15 -8.21 -12.49
N ARG A 383 2.40 -8.55 -12.12
CA ARG A 383 2.80 -8.80 -10.73
C ARG A 383 4.03 -7.99 -10.32
N SER A 384 4.02 -7.42 -9.12
CA SER A 384 5.18 -6.75 -8.49
C SER A 384 6.02 -7.73 -7.68
N GLY A 385 7.06 -7.24 -6.99
CA GLY A 385 8.00 -8.01 -6.17
C GLY A 385 7.41 -8.71 -4.92
N VAL A 386 6.16 -9.17 -4.96
CA VAL A 386 5.44 -9.78 -3.83
C VAL A 386 4.96 -11.19 -4.19
N VAL A 387 5.26 -12.17 -3.34
CA VAL A 387 4.70 -13.53 -3.40
C VAL A 387 4.06 -13.92 -2.08
N SER A 388 2.74 -14.19 -2.13
CA SER A 388 2.01 -14.79 -1.01
C SER A 388 1.77 -16.26 -1.28
N PHE A 389 1.89 -17.07 -0.25
CA PHE A 389 1.78 -18.53 -0.35
C PHE A 389 1.25 -19.16 0.94
N THR A 390 0.77 -20.38 0.82
CA THR A 390 0.52 -21.32 1.94
C THR A 390 1.34 -22.60 1.71
N LEU A 391 1.53 -23.36 2.78
CA LEU A 391 2.12 -24.69 2.76
C LEU A 391 1.13 -25.65 3.43
N ASP A 392 0.78 -26.73 2.76
CA ASP A 392 -0.21 -27.69 3.25
C ASP A 392 0.14 -28.19 4.64
N GLY A 393 -0.85 -28.20 5.53
CA GLY A 393 -0.70 -28.64 6.91
C GLY A 393 0.09 -27.72 7.82
N VAL A 394 0.66 -26.60 7.32
CA VAL A 394 1.49 -25.68 8.14
C VAL A 394 0.84 -24.30 8.24
N HIS A 395 0.64 -23.84 9.48
CA HIS A 395 0.09 -22.50 9.67
C HIS A 395 1.10 -21.41 9.25
N PRO A 396 0.69 -20.33 8.57
CA PRO A 396 1.60 -19.28 8.10
C PRO A 396 2.50 -18.65 9.19
N HIS A 397 2.05 -18.58 10.45
CA HIS A 397 2.89 -18.11 11.56
C HIS A 397 4.03 -19.08 11.88
N ASP A 398 3.79 -20.39 11.80
CA ASP A 398 4.83 -21.40 12.01
C ASP A 398 5.87 -21.33 10.91
N ILE A 399 5.43 -21.15 9.65
CA ILE A 399 6.33 -20.88 8.50
C ILE A 399 7.22 -19.67 8.82
N ALA A 400 6.63 -18.54 9.23
CA ALA A 400 7.41 -17.34 9.52
C ALA A 400 8.38 -17.51 10.67
N THR A 401 7.99 -18.26 11.71
CA THR A 401 8.85 -18.54 12.89
C THR A 401 10.05 -19.42 12.53
N ILE A 402 9.84 -20.43 11.70
CA ILE A 402 10.94 -21.32 11.27
C ILE A 402 11.88 -20.58 10.33
N LEU A 403 11.35 -19.79 9.38
CA LEU A 403 12.13 -18.96 8.48
C LEU A 403 12.97 -17.93 9.25
N ASP A 404 12.43 -17.31 10.29
CA ASP A 404 13.17 -16.37 11.17
C ASP A 404 14.37 -17.07 11.83
N GLY A 405 14.20 -18.32 12.27
CA GLY A 405 15.30 -19.14 12.78
C GLY A 405 16.42 -19.44 11.77
N GLU A 406 16.13 -19.31 10.48
CA GLU A 406 17.09 -19.43 9.35
C GLU A 406 17.57 -18.05 8.85
N GLY A 407 17.23 -16.95 9.53
CA GLY A 407 17.59 -15.59 9.15
C GLY A 407 16.76 -15.01 7.99
N VAL A 408 15.62 -15.61 7.66
CA VAL A 408 14.73 -15.18 6.56
C VAL A 408 13.52 -14.47 7.13
N CYS A 409 13.43 -13.15 6.91
CA CYS A 409 12.33 -12.32 7.38
C CYS A 409 11.18 -12.31 6.39
N VAL A 410 10.08 -13.00 6.71
CA VAL A 410 8.83 -12.96 5.96
C VAL A 410 7.68 -12.50 6.85
N ARG A 411 6.56 -12.12 6.26
CA ARG A 411 5.36 -11.77 7.00
C ARG A 411 4.31 -12.87 6.93
N ALA A 412 3.63 -13.13 8.05
CA ALA A 412 2.48 -14.01 8.11
C ALA A 412 1.21 -13.26 8.53
N GLY A 413 0.06 -13.68 8.05
CA GLY A 413 -1.25 -13.18 8.45
C GLY A 413 -2.12 -12.66 7.32
N HIS A 414 -3.00 -11.71 7.64
CA HIS A 414 -3.97 -11.13 6.68
C HIS A 414 -3.39 -10.02 5.81
N HIS A 415 -2.17 -9.58 6.02
CA HIS A 415 -1.50 -8.46 5.34
C HIS A 415 -2.33 -7.16 5.31
N CYS A 416 -3.12 -6.90 6.35
CA CYS A 416 -4.11 -5.81 6.42
C CYS A 416 -5.13 -5.84 5.27
N ALA A 417 -5.47 -7.03 4.76
CA ALA A 417 -6.41 -7.28 3.66
C ALA A 417 -7.38 -8.44 4.00
N GLN A 418 -8.00 -8.41 5.17
CA GLN A 418 -8.94 -9.46 5.60
C GLN A 418 -10.07 -9.75 4.61
N PRO A 419 -10.67 -8.76 3.91
CA PRO A 419 -11.65 -9.04 2.88
C PRO A 419 -11.10 -9.90 1.73
N LEU A 420 -9.80 -9.74 1.39
CA LEU A 420 -9.12 -10.55 0.39
C LEU A 420 -8.94 -12.00 0.89
N MET A 421 -8.46 -12.19 2.13
CA MET A 421 -8.27 -13.55 2.68
C MET A 421 -9.57 -14.37 2.65
N ARG A 422 -10.71 -13.73 2.96
CA ARG A 422 -12.02 -14.40 2.84
C ARG A 422 -12.38 -14.80 1.42
N ARG A 423 -11.93 -14.05 0.39
CA ARG A 423 -12.17 -14.37 -1.03
C ARG A 423 -11.25 -15.46 -1.55
N LEU A 424 -10.05 -15.54 -0.99
CA LEU A 424 -9.11 -16.61 -1.27
C LEU A 424 -9.44 -17.89 -0.48
N GLU A 425 -10.43 -17.84 0.41
CA GLU A 425 -10.87 -18.94 1.27
C GLU A 425 -9.74 -19.48 2.17
N VAL A 426 -8.81 -18.60 2.57
CA VAL A 426 -7.72 -18.91 3.48
C VAL A 426 -7.76 -18.03 4.72
N PRO A 427 -7.37 -18.56 5.89
CA PRO A 427 -7.32 -17.77 7.11
C PRO A 427 -6.20 -16.71 7.07
N ALA A 428 -5.08 -17.06 6.45
CA ALA A 428 -3.87 -16.24 6.36
C ALA A 428 -2.93 -16.79 5.29
N THR A 429 -1.92 -16.01 4.89
CA THR A 429 -0.81 -16.46 4.04
C THR A 429 0.53 -16.05 4.65
N ALA A 430 1.61 -16.75 4.29
CA ALA A 430 2.95 -16.22 4.38
C ALA A 430 3.21 -15.35 3.14
N ARG A 431 4.04 -14.28 3.30
CA ARG A 431 4.34 -13.36 2.21
C ARG A 431 5.83 -13.00 2.24
N ALA A 432 6.52 -13.28 1.15
CA ALA A 432 7.83 -12.73 0.87
C ALA A 432 7.71 -11.54 -0.09
N SER A 433 8.56 -10.53 0.09
CA SER A 433 8.60 -9.35 -0.78
C SER A 433 10.02 -8.86 -0.99
N PHE A 434 10.41 -8.78 -2.26
CA PHE A 434 11.73 -8.40 -2.72
C PHE A 434 11.82 -6.90 -2.99
N TYR A 435 13.04 -6.36 -2.95
CA TYR A 435 13.29 -4.98 -3.31
C TYR A 435 14.73 -4.81 -3.85
N VAL A 436 15.17 -3.57 -4.00
CA VAL A 436 16.45 -3.20 -4.65
C VAL A 436 17.69 -3.84 -4.01
N TYR A 437 17.65 -4.21 -2.75
CA TYR A 437 18.75 -4.87 -2.01
C TYR A 437 18.63 -6.39 -1.94
N SER A 438 17.56 -6.96 -2.47
CA SER A 438 17.40 -8.41 -2.56
C SER A 438 18.18 -8.99 -3.74
N ASP A 439 18.58 -10.26 -3.63
CA ASP A 439 19.28 -11.00 -4.67
C ASP A 439 18.79 -12.46 -4.77
N LEU A 440 19.40 -13.26 -5.63
CA LEU A 440 19.04 -14.68 -5.78
C LEU A 440 19.34 -15.49 -4.53
N ALA A 441 20.33 -15.11 -3.71
CA ALA A 441 20.59 -15.80 -2.45
C ALA A 441 19.42 -15.66 -1.47
N ASP A 442 18.69 -14.54 -1.52
CA ASP A 442 17.47 -14.34 -0.72
C ASP A 442 16.35 -15.29 -1.17
N VAL A 443 16.23 -15.57 -2.48
CA VAL A 443 15.27 -16.56 -3.02
C VAL A 443 15.66 -17.97 -2.59
N GLU A 444 16.94 -18.34 -2.71
CA GLU A 444 17.44 -19.64 -2.31
C GLU A 444 17.27 -19.88 -0.80
N ALA A 445 17.54 -18.87 0.03
CA ALA A 445 17.33 -18.96 1.48
C ALA A 445 15.84 -19.17 1.83
N LEU A 446 14.92 -18.48 1.12
CA LEU A 446 13.47 -18.71 1.29
C LEU A 446 13.10 -20.16 0.93
N VAL A 447 13.59 -20.67 -0.20
CA VAL A 447 13.31 -22.05 -0.64
C VAL A 447 13.85 -23.07 0.36
N ALA A 448 15.11 -22.96 0.76
CA ALA A 448 15.74 -23.86 1.74
C ALA A 448 15.03 -23.85 3.11
N GLY A 449 14.63 -22.65 3.56
CA GLY A 449 13.86 -22.52 4.79
C GLY A 449 12.48 -23.17 4.73
N LEU A 450 11.82 -23.12 3.55
CA LEU A 450 10.54 -23.81 3.33
C LEU A 450 10.70 -25.33 3.22
N GLU A 451 11.76 -25.83 2.60
CA GLU A 451 12.09 -27.26 2.59
C GLU A 451 12.30 -27.78 4.01
N LYS A 452 13.02 -27.02 4.84
CA LYS A 452 13.19 -27.33 6.26
C LYS A 452 11.87 -27.31 7.02
N THR A 453 11.03 -26.30 6.77
CA THR A 453 9.68 -26.22 7.34
C THR A 453 8.87 -27.47 7.00
N LYS A 454 8.85 -27.86 5.72
CA LYS A 454 8.15 -29.06 5.24
C LYS A 454 8.66 -30.32 5.93
N ALA A 455 9.97 -30.47 6.08
CA ALA A 455 10.57 -31.63 6.76
C ALA A 455 10.18 -31.72 8.24
N LEU A 456 10.05 -30.59 8.94
CA LEU A 456 9.64 -30.56 10.35
C LEU A 456 8.16 -30.94 10.55
N PHE A 457 7.29 -30.72 9.56
CA PHE A 457 5.87 -31.05 9.63
C PHE A 457 5.50 -32.30 8.84
N ALA A 458 6.46 -32.93 8.14
CA ALA A 458 6.24 -34.25 7.58
C ALA A 458 6.07 -35.25 8.76
N THR A 459 4.83 -35.63 9.03
CA THR A 459 4.55 -36.76 9.93
C THR A 459 4.89 -38.05 9.21
N ASP A 460 5.68 -38.92 9.83
CA ASP A 460 5.98 -40.29 9.39
C ASP A 460 4.71 -41.10 9.10
#